data_d68447b567fad3def6b1b1aaad3ee2a4
#
_entry.id   d68447b567fad3def6b1b1aaad3ee2a4
#
_cell.length_a   1.000
_cell.length_b   1.000
_cell.length_c   1.000
_cell.angle_alpha   90.00
_cell.angle_beta   90.00
_cell.angle_gamma   90.00
#
_symmetry.space_group_name_H-M   'P 1'
#
loop_
_entity.id
_entity.type
_entity.pdbx_description
1 polymer ?
#
loop_
_entity_poly.entity_id
_entity_poly.type
_entity_poly.pdbx_seq_one_letter_code
_entity_poly.pdbx_strand_id
1 'polypeptide(L)'
;VSYGNRTGSMEWERFLLTPQSRYCLRPGDYQDRRAGTLKEAVTISSEYTVQYDKNTKAQVEQMPEPSVKYWYEKASVSEQIPKWLDVPFLGWNENQTAKEGQYQPGENLPAEKNQDLTLYAIWEDRVSIRYLGNHAEEGLEKSEIVSYEDCLQNGYRIQKNKGYTDYKRNRHTFAGWDQRADVGAKEAAFQENRENRISYEELRK
;
A
#
# COMPACT_ATOMS: atom_id res chain seq x y z
N VAL A 1 -30.40 28.51 1.28
CA VAL A 1 -30.71 28.69 2.71
C VAL A 1 -30.64 30.16 3.02
N SER A 2 -31.77 30.74 3.40
CA SER A 2 -31.79 32.17 3.69
C SER A 2 -31.55 32.40 5.20
N TYR A 3 -30.41 32.93 5.51
CA TYR A 3 -30.09 33.41 6.87
C TYR A 3 -30.27 34.93 6.98
N GLY A 4 -30.78 35.53 5.92
CA GLY A 4 -30.86 36.99 5.80
C GLY A 4 -31.77 37.70 6.80
N ASN A 5 -32.58 36.95 7.52
CA ASN A 5 -33.44 37.52 8.56
C ASN A 5 -32.89 37.40 9.98
N ARG A 6 -31.71 36.83 10.12
CA ARG A 6 -31.07 36.59 11.42
C ARG A 6 -29.86 37.49 11.56
N THR A 7 -29.72 38.12 12.67
CA THR A 7 -28.70 39.10 12.96
C THR A 7 -27.66 38.53 13.91
N GLY A 8 -26.42 38.90 13.68
CA GLY A 8 -25.32 38.71 14.59
C GLY A 8 -24.27 37.69 14.17
N SER A 9 -23.08 37.84 14.68
CA SER A 9 -21.92 36.98 14.42
C SER A 9 -22.15 35.51 14.81
N MET A 10 -22.98 35.25 15.80
CA MET A 10 -23.31 33.90 16.24
C MET A 10 -24.06 33.11 15.16
N GLU A 11 -24.85 33.73 14.34
CA GLU A 11 -25.55 33.07 13.23
C GLU A 11 -24.55 32.63 12.14
N TRP A 12 -23.54 33.45 11.92
CA TRP A 12 -22.45 33.13 11.03
C TRP A 12 -21.63 31.93 11.53
N GLU A 13 -21.27 31.94 12.79
CA GLU A 13 -20.53 30.82 13.38
C GLU A 13 -21.33 29.53 13.29
N ARG A 14 -22.61 29.58 13.57
CA ARG A 14 -23.49 28.40 13.44
C ARG A 14 -23.58 27.93 12.00
N PHE A 15 -23.72 28.83 11.06
CA PHE A 15 -23.76 28.50 9.64
C PHE A 15 -22.44 27.87 9.19
N LEU A 16 -21.34 28.46 9.56
CA LEU A 16 -20.01 28.04 9.18
C LEU A 16 -19.62 26.67 9.77
N LEU A 17 -20.13 26.38 10.95
CA LEU A 17 -19.86 25.11 11.65
C LEU A 17 -20.85 23.99 11.28
N THR A 18 -21.82 24.25 10.40
CA THR A 18 -22.73 23.21 9.94
C THR A 18 -22.00 22.22 9.04
N PRO A 19 -21.93 20.94 9.38
CA PRO A 19 -21.15 19.96 8.63
C PRO A 19 -21.52 19.81 7.14
N GLN A 20 -22.77 20.07 6.80
CA GLN A 20 -23.27 20.00 5.42
C GLN A 20 -23.10 21.32 4.63
N SER A 21 -22.53 22.35 5.25
CA SER A 21 -22.33 23.63 4.63
C SER A 21 -21.18 23.53 3.61
N ARG A 22 -21.50 23.60 2.34
CA ARG A 22 -20.54 23.66 1.23
C ARG A 22 -20.30 25.07 0.70
N TYR A 23 -20.81 26.05 1.41
CA TYR A 23 -20.78 27.42 0.92
C TYR A 23 -19.65 28.21 1.55
N CYS A 24 -18.82 28.79 0.70
CA CYS A 24 -17.94 29.86 1.10
C CYS A 24 -18.73 31.17 1.08
N LEU A 25 -18.73 31.89 2.19
CA LEU A 25 -19.32 33.21 2.24
C LEU A 25 -18.31 34.21 1.67
N ARG A 26 -18.77 35.00 0.72
CA ARG A 26 -17.98 36.10 0.13
C ARG A 26 -18.52 37.43 0.58
N PRO A 27 -17.74 38.50 0.53
CA PRO A 27 -18.27 39.85 0.73
C PRO A 27 -19.46 40.07 -0.19
N GLY A 28 -20.61 40.46 0.41
CA GLY A 28 -21.85 40.67 -0.32
C GLY A 28 -22.81 39.46 -0.41
N ASP A 29 -22.36 38.25 -0.08
CA ASP A 29 -23.23 37.09 -0.06
C ASP A 29 -24.30 37.13 1.04
N TYR A 30 -23.96 37.86 2.11
CA TYR A 30 -24.89 38.14 3.19
C TYR A 30 -25.02 39.66 3.41
N GLN A 31 -26.23 40.10 3.47
CA GLN A 31 -26.59 41.45 3.82
C GLN A 31 -27.51 41.44 5.04
N ASP A 32 -27.04 42.00 6.12
CA ASP A 32 -27.89 42.35 7.24
C ASP A 32 -28.35 43.82 7.07
N ARG A 33 -29.64 44.00 6.96
CA ARG A 33 -30.25 45.35 6.81
C ARG A 33 -29.94 46.28 7.97
N ARG A 34 -29.54 45.74 9.13
CA ARG A 34 -29.20 46.49 10.34
C ARG A 34 -27.72 46.73 10.48
N ALA A 35 -26.89 45.78 10.09
CA ALA A 35 -25.45 45.79 10.30
C ALA A 35 -24.64 46.16 9.05
N GLY A 36 -25.27 46.17 7.88
CA GLY A 36 -24.59 46.43 6.61
C GLY A 36 -24.08 45.14 5.94
N THR A 37 -23.19 45.32 4.97
CA THR A 37 -22.62 44.23 4.18
C THR A 37 -21.40 43.65 4.89
N LEU A 38 -21.24 42.34 4.80
CA LEU A 38 -20.06 41.64 5.25
C LEU A 38 -18.81 42.26 4.57
N LYS A 39 -17.86 42.76 5.35
CA LYS A 39 -16.68 43.44 4.83
C LYS A 39 -15.59 42.52 4.37
N GLU A 40 -15.51 41.33 5.00
CA GLU A 40 -14.47 40.35 4.71
C GLU A 40 -15.13 39.00 4.41
N ALA A 41 -14.58 38.28 3.44
CA ALA A 41 -14.96 36.91 3.18
C ALA A 41 -14.36 36.00 4.24
N VAL A 42 -15.20 35.21 4.88
CA VAL A 42 -14.74 34.10 5.68
C VAL A 42 -14.75 32.87 4.81
N THR A 43 -13.57 32.36 4.52
CA THR A 43 -13.44 31.11 3.78
C THR A 43 -13.18 29.99 4.77
N ILE A 44 -14.09 29.01 4.78
CA ILE A 44 -13.83 27.74 5.45
C ILE A 44 -13.41 26.77 4.36
N SER A 45 -12.20 26.28 4.49
CA SER A 45 -11.80 25.14 3.67
C SER A 45 -12.62 23.93 4.10
N SER A 46 -13.49 23.52 3.22
CA SER A 46 -14.27 22.28 3.38
C SER A 46 -13.72 21.15 2.48
N GLU A 47 -12.57 21.39 1.88
CA GLU A 47 -11.91 20.49 0.95
C GLU A 47 -10.68 19.92 1.60
N TYR A 48 -10.51 18.63 1.48
CA TYR A 48 -9.36 17.86 1.95
C TYR A 48 -8.81 17.03 0.81
N THR A 49 -7.50 16.95 0.74
CA THR A 49 -6.83 16.17 -0.31
C THR A 49 -6.64 14.74 0.16
N VAL A 50 -6.97 13.77 -0.70
CA VAL A 50 -6.60 12.38 -0.56
C VAL A 50 -5.46 12.09 -1.53
N GLN A 51 -4.27 11.84 -1.00
CA GLN A 51 -3.07 11.54 -1.77
C GLN A 51 -2.76 10.04 -1.67
N TYR A 52 -2.06 9.54 -2.68
CA TYR A 52 -1.67 8.14 -2.76
C TYR A 52 -0.15 8.04 -2.83
N ASP A 53 0.44 7.30 -1.90
CA ASP A 53 1.87 7.01 -1.86
C ASP A 53 2.12 5.54 -2.21
N LYS A 54 3.06 5.30 -3.10
CA LYS A 54 3.40 3.94 -3.54
C LYS A 54 4.06 3.07 -2.46
N ASN A 55 4.53 3.68 -1.38
CA ASN A 55 5.13 3.02 -0.22
C ASN A 55 6.26 2.02 -0.56
N THR A 56 7.02 2.31 -1.59
CA THR A 56 8.19 1.54 -2.02
C THR A 56 9.14 2.44 -2.81
N LYS A 57 10.43 2.08 -2.85
CA LYS A 57 11.41 2.75 -3.71
C LYS A 57 11.33 2.29 -5.16
N ALA A 58 10.68 1.17 -5.40
CA ALA A 58 10.53 0.60 -6.73
C ALA A 58 9.67 1.46 -7.65
N GLN A 59 9.71 1.17 -8.94
CA GLN A 59 8.79 1.75 -9.91
C GLN A 59 7.43 1.07 -9.77
N VAL A 60 6.40 1.88 -9.64
CA VAL A 60 5.00 1.43 -9.55
C VAL A 60 4.22 2.07 -10.69
N GLU A 61 3.49 1.26 -11.40
CA GLU A 61 2.61 1.69 -12.48
C GLU A 61 1.20 1.91 -11.98
N GLN A 62 0.42 2.67 -12.72
CA GLN A 62 -1.02 2.87 -12.44
C GLN A 62 -1.29 3.43 -11.03
N MET A 63 -0.46 4.33 -10.55
CA MET A 63 -0.75 5.05 -9.31
C MET A 63 -1.96 5.96 -9.49
N PRO A 64 -2.90 5.98 -8.54
CA PRO A 64 -4.01 6.92 -8.58
C PRO A 64 -3.55 8.37 -8.48
N GLU A 65 -4.25 9.25 -9.19
CA GLU A 65 -4.11 10.68 -9.00
C GLU A 65 -4.76 11.12 -7.68
N PRO A 66 -4.27 12.18 -7.05
CA PRO A 66 -4.91 12.76 -5.89
C PRO A 66 -6.36 13.13 -6.14
N SER A 67 -7.21 12.95 -5.14
CA SER A 67 -8.62 13.32 -5.20
C SER A 67 -8.98 14.28 -4.08
N VAL A 68 -10.15 14.90 -4.19
CA VAL A 68 -10.64 15.85 -3.19
C VAL A 68 -11.83 15.22 -2.47
N LYS A 69 -11.83 15.35 -1.16
CA LYS A 69 -12.93 15.01 -0.27
C LYS A 69 -13.48 16.28 0.34
N TYR A 70 -14.77 16.46 0.28
CA TYR A 70 -15.44 17.57 0.95
C TYR A 70 -15.84 17.22 2.38
N TRP A 71 -16.01 18.22 3.20
CA TRP A 71 -16.34 18.07 4.60
C TRP A 71 -17.67 17.31 4.78
N TYR A 72 -17.65 16.25 5.60
CA TYR A 72 -18.78 15.33 5.83
C TYR A 72 -19.41 14.74 4.57
N GLU A 73 -18.70 14.77 3.46
CA GLU A 73 -19.12 14.06 2.26
C GLU A 73 -18.48 12.68 2.22
N LYS A 74 -19.23 11.74 1.70
CA LYS A 74 -18.66 10.43 1.38
C LYS A 74 -17.74 10.60 0.17
N ALA A 75 -16.52 10.18 0.32
CA ALA A 75 -15.58 10.05 -0.77
C ALA A 75 -15.15 8.59 -0.88
N SER A 76 -14.78 8.16 -2.07
CA SER A 76 -14.26 6.81 -2.27
C SER A 76 -12.77 6.86 -2.50
N VAL A 77 -12.07 5.85 -2.01
CA VAL A 77 -10.72 5.53 -2.45
C VAL A 77 -10.75 5.25 -3.95
N SER A 78 -9.72 5.65 -4.67
CA SER A 78 -9.65 5.40 -6.11
C SER A 78 -9.86 3.91 -6.43
N GLU A 79 -10.62 3.63 -7.48
CA GLU A 79 -10.79 2.28 -8.02
C GLU A 79 -9.53 1.76 -8.73
N GLN A 80 -8.59 2.66 -9.04
CA GLN A 80 -7.37 2.31 -9.73
C GLN A 80 -6.45 1.51 -8.81
N ILE A 81 -6.04 0.34 -9.29
CA ILE A 81 -5.15 -0.57 -8.58
C ILE A 81 -3.73 -0.34 -9.07
N PRO A 82 -2.83 0.11 -8.20
CA PRO A 82 -1.42 0.28 -8.57
C PRO A 82 -0.78 -1.08 -8.86
N LYS A 83 0.24 -1.09 -9.72
CA LYS A 83 0.96 -2.31 -10.09
C LYS A 83 2.44 -2.17 -9.79
N TRP A 84 2.91 -3.04 -8.98
CA TRP A 84 4.35 -3.23 -8.73
C TRP A 84 4.76 -4.63 -9.17
N LEU A 85 5.13 -4.72 -10.44
CA LEU A 85 5.42 -6.01 -11.09
C LEU A 85 4.25 -7.00 -10.78
N ASP A 86 4.53 -8.20 -10.18
CA ASP A 86 3.52 -9.17 -9.76
C ASP A 86 3.32 -9.20 -8.24
N VAL A 87 3.88 -8.23 -7.50
CA VAL A 87 3.67 -8.15 -6.04
C VAL A 87 2.20 -7.85 -5.78
N PRO A 88 1.50 -8.70 -5.04
CA PRO A 88 0.10 -8.46 -4.74
C PRO A 88 -0.10 -7.16 -3.96
N PHE A 89 -1.01 -6.33 -4.45
CA PHE A 89 -1.49 -5.17 -3.72
C PHE A 89 -2.55 -5.61 -2.71
N LEU A 90 -2.33 -5.26 -1.43
CA LEU A 90 -3.21 -5.66 -0.33
C LEU A 90 -4.24 -4.60 0.04
N GLY A 91 -4.14 -3.40 -0.51
CA GLY A 91 -5.01 -2.27 -0.23
C GLY A 91 -4.25 -1.03 0.20
N TRP A 92 -4.98 -0.03 0.59
CA TRP A 92 -4.47 1.26 1.07
C TRP A 92 -4.53 1.34 2.59
N ASN A 93 -3.60 2.03 3.23
CA ASN A 93 -3.61 2.26 4.67
C ASN A 93 -3.10 3.67 5.00
N GLU A 94 -3.63 4.27 6.06
CA GLU A 94 -3.15 5.56 6.58
C GLU A 94 -1.80 5.41 7.31
N ASN A 95 -1.44 4.20 7.71
CA ASN A 95 -0.17 3.91 8.35
C ASN A 95 0.79 3.25 7.35
N GLN A 96 1.90 3.93 7.06
CA GLN A 96 2.95 3.47 6.15
C GLN A 96 3.54 2.10 6.52
N THR A 97 3.55 1.75 7.81
CA THR A 97 4.14 0.49 8.30
C THR A 97 3.12 -0.63 8.50
N ALA A 98 1.88 -0.41 8.11
CA ALA A 98 0.84 -1.45 8.19
C ALA A 98 1.21 -2.68 7.35
N LYS A 99 0.67 -3.83 7.73
CA LYS A 99 0.87 -5.11 7.03
C LYS A 99 -0.37 -5.56 6.26
N GLU A 100 -1.46 -4.83 6.41
CA GLU A 100 -2.75 -5.13 5.79
C GLU A 100 -3.38 -3.84 5.26
N GLY A 101 -4.15 -3.95 4.19
CA GLY A 101 -4.93 -2.83 3.67
C GLY A 101 -6.07 -2.49 4.62
N GLN A 102 -6.20 -1.20 4.91
CA GLN A 102 -7.32 -0.65 5.66
C GLN A 102 -8.51 -0.35 4.75
N TYR A 103 -8.22 0.08 3.53
CA TYR A 103 -9.21 0.41 2.51
C TYR A 103 -8.91 -0.34 1.22
N GLN A 104 -9.95 -0.88 0.61
CA GLN A 104 -9.85 -1.46 -0.73
C GLN A 104 -10.16 -0.41 -1.80
N PRO A 105 -9.68 -0.60 -3.05
CA PRO A 105 -10.06 0.26 -4.17
C PRO A 105 -11.59 0.40 -4.29
N GLY A 106 -12.08 1.61 -4.45
CA GLY A 106 -13.50 1.92 -4.52
C GLY A 106 -14.21 1.98 -3.17
N GLU A 107 -13.56 1.64 -2.06
CA GLU A 107 -14.18 1.69 -0.74
C GLU A 107 -14.41 3.13 -0.25
N ASN A 108 -15.46 3.34 0.51
CA ASN A 108 -15.80 4.65 1.03
C ASN A 108 -14.91 5.03 2.22
N LEU A 109 -14.37 6.22 2.16
CA LEU A 109 -13.73 6.86 3.30
C LEU A 109 -14.80 7.30 4.32
N PRO A 110 -14.52 7.21 5.62
CA PRO A 110 -15.42 7.73 6.65
C PRO A 110 -15.72 9.20 6.44
N ALA A 111 -17.01 9.59 6.55
CA ALA A 111 -17.44 10.97 6.31
C ALA A 111 -16.81 11.96 7.30
N GLU A 112 -16.57 11.49 8.52
CA GLU A 112 -15.96 12.26 9.62
C GLU A 112 -14.44 12.53 9.45
N LYS A 113 -13.78 11.90 8.50
CA LYS A 113 -12.38 12.17 8.17
C LYS A 113 -12.24 13.51 7.44
N ASN A 114 -12.26 14.59 8.22
CA ASN A 114 -12.19 15.97 7.74
C ASN A 114 -10.76 16.53 7.85
N GLN A 115 -9.82 15.88 7.17
CA GLN A 115 -8.41 16.26 7.12
C GLN A 115 -7.77 15.73 5.85
N ASP A 116 -6.63 16.30 5.47
CA ASP A 116 -5.81 15.74 4.41
C ASP A 116 -5.37 14.33 4.78
N LEU A 117 -5.47 13.42 3.83
CA LEU A 117 -5.12 12.02 4.00
C LEU A 117 -4.01 11.63 3.03
N THR A 118 -3.04 10.87 3.52
CA THR A 118 -2.12 10.14 2.67
C THR A 118 -2.41 8.65 2.84
N LEU A 119 -2.75 8.00 1.73
CA LEU A 119 -3.00 6.58 1.67
C LEU A 119 -1.78 5.87 1.09
N TYR A 120 -1.14 5.05 1.91
CA TYR A 120 0.04 4.28 1.54
C TYR A 120 -0.38 2.95 0.95
N ALA A 121 0.17 2.61 -0.20
CA ALA A 121 -0.02 1.29 -0.79
C ALA A 121 0.59 0.21 0.12
N ILE A 122 -0.19 -0.80 0.44
CA ILE A 122 0.29 -1.96 1.19
C ILE A 122 0.46 -3.12 0.22
N TRP A 123 1.65 -3.68 0.24
CA TRP A 123 2.05 -4.74 -0.66
C TRP A 123 2.31 -6.03 0.09
N GLU A 124 2.06 -7.17 -0.56
CA GLU A 124 2.58 -8.44 -0.06
C GLU A 124 4.10 -8.43 -0.22
N ASP A 125 4.78 -8.22 0.88
CA ASP A 125 6.24 -8.05 0.91
C ASP A 125 6.98 -9.37 1.16
N ARG A 126 6.26 -10.50 1.16
CA ARG A 126 6.86 -11.76 1.58
C ARG A 126 6.73 -12.84 0.53
N VAL A 127 7.83 -13.52 0.29
CA VAL A 127 7.86 -14.76 -0.48
C VAL A 127 8.34 -15.89 0.41
N SER A 128 7.68 -17.05 0.33
CA SER A 128 8.10 -18.25 1.04
C SER A 128 8.96 -19.11 0.11
N ILE A 129 10.20 -19.33 0.50
CA ILE A 129 11.13 -20.23 -0.20
C ILE A 129 11.16 -21.55 0.55
N ARG A 130 10.81 -22.63 -0.12
CA ARG A 130 10.79 -23.97 0.46
C ARG A 130 11.87 -24.84 -0.19
N TYR A 131 12.66 -25.50 0.65
CA TYR A 131 13.69 -26.43 0.24
C TYR A 131 13.16 -27.85 0.38
N LEU A 132 12.88 -28.48 -0.76
CA LEU A 132 12.28 -29.81 -0.81
C LEU A 132 13.32 -30.87 -1.17
N GLY A 133 13.23 -32.02 -0.54
CA GLY A 133 14.24 -33.07 -0.63
C GLY A 133 14.26 -33.88 -1.94
N ASN A 134 13.31 -33.71 -2.83
CA ASN A 134 13.25 -34.41 -4.12
C ASN A 134 13.73 -35.89 -4.05
N HIS A 135 12.97 -36.72 -3.33
CA HIS A 135 13.29 -38.14 -3.05
C HIS A 135 14.51 -38.37 -2.12
N ALA A 136 14.88 -37.40 -1.31
CA ALA A 136 15.85 -37.60 -0.23
C ALA A 136 15.29 -38.61 0.80
N GLU A 137 16.17 -39.47 1.34
CA GLU A 137 15.84 -40.46 2.36
C GLU A 137 16.06 -39.93 3.76
N GLU A 138 16.93 -38.95 3.90
CA GLU A 138 17.24 -38.23 5.14
C GLU A 138 17.25 -36.71 4.90
N GLY A 139 17.15 -35.96 5.97
CA GLY A 139 17.18 -34.50 5.98
C GLY A 139 15.83 -33.91 6.34
N LEU A 140 15.78 -32.59 6.48
CA LEU A 140 14.59 -31.87 6.91
C LEU A 140 14.18 -30.82 5.90
N GLU A 141 12.90 -30.80 5.58
CA GLU A 141 12.31 -29.70 4.83
C GLU A 141 12.48 -28.40 5.63
N LYS A 142 12.91 -27.35 4.93
CA LYS A 142 13.04 -26.01 5.47
C LYS A 142 12.28 -25.02 4.63
N SER A 143 11.80 -24.00 5.27
CA SER A 143 11.22 -22.84 4.58
C SER A 143 11.73 -21.55 5.21
N GLU A 144 11.91 -20.55 4.39
CA GLU A 144 12.24 -19.19 4.80
C GLU A 144 11.22 -18.23 4.23
N ILE A 145 10.90 -17.20 4.99
CA ILE A 145 10.09 -16.09 4.51
C ILE A 145 11.05 -14.92 4.30
N VAL A 146 11.10 -14.42 3.07
CA VAL A 146 11.96 -13.31 2.68
C VAL A 146 11.13 -12.15 2.18
N SER A 147 11.62 -10.93 2.45
CA SER A 147 11.02 -9.71 1.93
C SER A 147 11.45 -9.48 0.50
N TYR A 148 10.51 -9.10 -0.36
CA TYR A 148 10.82 -8.66 -1.72
C TYR A 148 11.71 -7.42 -1.72
N GLU A 149 11.52 -6.50 -0.80
CA GLU A 149 12.31 -5.27 -0.74
C GLU A 149 13.77 -5.55 -0.39
N ASP A 150 14.03 -6.48 0.53
CA ASP A 150 15.38 -6.94 0.83
C ASP A 150 16.04 -7.59 -0.38
N CYS A 151 15.28 -8.38 -1.13
CA CYS A 151 15.76 -9.05 -2.34
C CYS A 151 16.05 -8.10 -3.49
N LEU A 152 15.33 -6.98 -3.61
CA LEU A 152 15.59 -5.94 -4.62
C LEU A 152 17.01 -5.39 -4.53
N GLN A 153 17.53 -5.23 -3.33
CA GLN A 153 18.84 -4.62 -3.12
C GLN A 153 19.99 -5.62 -3.23
N ASN A 154 19.79 -6.83 -2.70
CA ASN A 154 20.88 -7.77 -2.46
C ASN A 154 20.69 -9.14 -3.13
N GLY A 155 19.53 -9.43 -3.68
CA GLY A 155 19.12 -10.77 -4.06
C GLY A 155 18.97 -11.69 -2.84
N TYR A 156 18.35 -12.83 -3.05
CA TYR A 156 18.24 -13.87 -2.03
C TYR A 156 19.40 -14.86 -2.14
N ARG A 157 20.08 -15.12 -1.02
CA ARG A 157 21.16 -16.10 -0.96
C ARG A 157 20.57 -17.50 -0.75
N ILE A 158 20.77 -18.38 -1.72
CA ILE A 158 20.37 -19.79 -1.61
C ILE A 158 21.18 -20.47 -0.51
N GLN A 159 20.49 -21.17 0.37
CA GLN A 159 21.11 -21.93 1.45
C GLN A 159 21.80 -23.20 0.91
N LYS A 160 22.92 -23.56 1.51
CA LYS A 160 23.60 -24.82 1.21
C LYS A 160 22.84 -25.97 1.86
N ASN A 161 22.85 -27.15 1.21
CA ASN A 161 22.26 -28.33 1.82
C ASN A 161 22.96 -28.71 3.13
N LYS A 162 24.29 -28.74 3.11
CA LYS A 162 25.09 -29.10 4.30
C LYS A 162 24.93 -28.07 5.42
N GLY A 163 24.45 -28.53 6.56
CA GLY A 163 24.23 -27.71 7.74
C GLY A 163 22.91 -26.93 7.75
N TYR A 164 22.07 -27.08 6.71
CA TYR A 164 20.77 -26.44 6.66
C TYR A 164 19.62 -27.45 6.53
N THR A 165 19.52 -28.16 5.40
CA THR A 165 18.53 -29.22 5.20
C THR A 165 19.09 -30.62 5.43
N ASP A 166 20.39 -30.79 5.23
CA ASP A 166 21.15 -32.04 5.36
C ASP A 166 20.52 -33.22 4.61
N TYR A 167 19.91 -32.94 3.44
CA TYR A 167 19.31 -33.97 2.61
C TYR A 167 20.36 -34.96 2.10
N LYS A 168 20.03 -36.24 2.21
CA LYS A 168 20.83 -37.36 1.70
C LYS A 168 19.97 -38.35 0.96
N ARG A 169 20.57 -38.98 -0.02
CA ARG A 169 20.00 -40.11 -0.75
C ARG A 169 21.10 -41.14 -0.96
N ASN A 170 20.79 -42.41 -0.64
CA ASN A 170 21.75 -43.49 -0.72
C ASN A 170 22.39 -43.56 -2.12
N ARG A 171 23.71 -43.69 -2.19
CA ARG A 171 24.52 -43.76 -3.44
C ARG A 171 24.42 -42.52 -4.33
N HIS A 172 23.96 -41.39 -3.81
CA HIS A 172 23.87 -40.11 -4.54
C HIS A 172 24.59 -39.04 -3.78
N THR A 173 25.16 -38.08 -4.53
CA THR A 173 25.73 -36.85 -3.97
C THR A 173 24.75 -35.72 -4.25
N PHE A 174 24.50 -34.85 -3.27
CA PHE A 174 23.71 -33.68 -3.48
C PHE A 174 24.42 -32.75 -4.48
N ALA A 175 23.77 -32.40 -5.56
CA ALA A 175 24.35 -31.61 -6.64
C ALA A 175 24.03 -30.11 -6.53
N GLY A 176 22.86 -29.77 -5.99
CA GLY A 176 22.38 -28.43 -5.89
C GLY A 176 20.86 -28.35 -5.87
N TRP A 177 20.36 -27.13 -5.96
CA TRP A 177 18.94 -26.83 -5.99
C TRP A 177 18.48 -26.44 -7.40
N ASP A 178 17.24 -26.76 -7.71
CA ASP A 178 16.54 -26.28 -8.91
C ASP A 178 15.06 -26.05 -8.61
N GLN A 179 14.42 -25.20 -9.36
CA GLN A 179 12.97 -25.01 -9.24
C GLN A 179 12.16 -26.15 -9.86
N ARG A 180 12.79 -26.97 -10.67
CA ARG A 180 12.22 -28.13 -11.34
C ARG A 180 12.69 -29.42 -10.68
N ALA A 181 11.77 -30.33 -10.40
CA ALA A 181 12.07 -31.58 -9.72
C ALA A 181 12.77 -32.64 -10.63
N ASP A 182 12.67 -32.50 -11.94
CA ASP A 182 13.11 -33.47 -12.93
C ASP A 182 14.46 -33.15 -13.60
N VAL A 183 15.20 -32.25 -13.02
CA VAL A 183 16.49 -31.80 -13.57
C VAL A 183 17.63 -32.73 -13.20
N GLY A 184 18.48 -33.03 -14.15
CA GLY A 184 19.70 -33.81 -13.92
C GLY A 184 20.73 -33.08 -13.06
N ALA A 185 21.53 -33.81 -12.30
CA ALA A 185 22.50 -33.23 -11.34
C ALA A 185 23.48 -32.21 -11.94
N LYS A 186 23.83 -32.35 -13.22
CA LYS A 186 24.70 -31.39 -13.92
C LYS A 186 24.00 -30.11 -14.36
N GLU A 187 22.68 -30.13 -14.35
CA GLU A 187 21.83 -29.04 -14.84
C GLU A 187 21.19 -28.26 -13.70
N ALA A 188 21.48 -28.62 -12.42
CA ALA A 188 20.96 -27.88 -11.28
C ALA A 188 21.34 -26.41 -11.39
N ALA A 189 20.35 -25.54 -11.30
CA ALA A 189 20.53 -24.10 -11.45
C ALA A 189 21.45 -23.52 -10.37
N PHE A 190 21.34 -24.04 -9.15
CA PHE A 190 22.08 -23.56 -7.98
C PHE A 190 22.94 -24.68 -7.41
N GLN A 191 24.20 -24.75 -7.85
CA GLN A 191 25.12 -25.83 -7.48
C GLN A 191 25.64 -25.67 -6.04
N GLU A 192 25.73 -26.76 -5.28
CA GLU A 192 26.15 -26.79 -3.88
C GLU A 192 27.53 -26.21 -3.60
N ASN A 193 28.45 -26.33 -4.58
CA ASN A 193 29.83 -25.89 -4.46
C ASN A 193 30.05 -24.38 -4.75
N ARG A 194 28.99 -23.65 -5.02
CA ARG A 194 29.02 -22.22 -5.34
C ARG A 194 28.21 -21.42 -4.33
N GLU A 195 28.51 -20.15 -4.23
CA GLU A 195 27.61 -19.19 -3.62
C GLU A 195 26.61 -18.76 -4.68
N ASN A 196 25.35 -19.08 -4.45
CA ASN A 196 24.27 -18.80 -5.38
C ASN A 196 23.37 -17.72 -4.78
N ARG A 197 22.98 -16.78 -5.62
CA ARG A 197 21.97 -15.78 -5.31
C ARG A 197 20.90 -15.79 -6.39
N ILE A 198 19.67 -15.67 -5.97
CA ILE A 198 18.54 -15.44 -6.86
C ILE A 198 18.28 -13.95 -6.89
N SER A 199 18.21 -13.38 -8.08
CA SER A 199 17.79 -11.99 -8.23
C SER A 199 16.32 -11.82 -7.87
N TYR A 200 15.94 -10.58 -7.65
CA TYR A 200 14.54 -10.25 -7.41
C TYR A 200 13.63 -10.70 -8.57
N GLU A 201 14.06 -10.51 -9.82
CA GLU A 201 13.31 -10.90 -11.01
C GLU A 201 13.15 -12.42 -11.14
N GLU A 202 14.15 -13.18 -10.66
CA GLU A 202 14.09 -14.66 -10.67
C GLU A 202 13.19 -15.21 -9.56
N LEU A 203 13.14 -14.57 -8.40
CA LEU A 203 12.24 -14.97 -7.32
C LEU A 203 10.76 -14.85 -7.69
N ARG A 204 10.47 -14.12 -8.76
CA ARG A 204 9.12 -13.76 -9.18
C ARG A 204 8.62 -14.50 -10.40
N LYS A 205 9.41 -15.36 -10.95
CA LYS A 205 9.02 -16.28 -12.03
C LYS A 205 8.45 -17.56 -11.47
#